data_c525a367d691aea24c78cd28aa5cc66f
#
_entry.id   c525a367d691aea24c78cd28aa5cc66f
#
_cell.length_a   1.000
_cell.length_b   1.000
_cell.length_c   1.000
_cell.angle_alpha   90.00
_cell.angle_beta   90.00
_cell.angle_gamma   90.00
#
_symmetry.space_group_name_H-M   'P 1'
#
loop_
_entity.id
_entity.type
_entity.pdbx_description
1 polymer ?
#
loop_
_entity_poly.entity_id
_entity_poly.type
_entity_poly.pdbx_seq_one_letter_code
_entity_poly.pdbx_strand_id
1 'polypeptide(L)'
;MTRSPLSARTPASRTRPDPRHRPDDPSAATADGGERGRTTASHPDPVNGDGTAGRPHPPGTPGTGGTSEDPGATDGRGAVDAPRRPGVWRRGPLLAAAAVLLGLFLLLHASVPNRIGNLGSLVETFLPWFGLLILPLAAGALLRRSASAALALLVPAVAWLNLFGGLLTDKTHPAGDLMVVSHNVGAENPDPTGTARALAGSGADVLALEELAAHARGTYERELAAVYPHHTVLGTVGVWSRFPLSDTRPVDVAMDAGPLGAAKPAEEKLVDNRGLRTTVATDRGPLAVYAAHLGSVRVNPRAGLSSGQRDAGAEALGRAVAAEKTERVVLLGDLNGTPDDRAYTALTARMEPAQEVAGAGFGFTWPAAFPVVRIDQILVRGVKPASAWVLPATGSDHLPVAARVHW
;
A
#
# COMPACT_ATOMS: atom_id res chain seq x y z
N MET A 1 -12.42 72.54 -14.58
CA MET A 1 -13.63 72.72 -15.39
C MET A 1 -13.96 71.34 -15.90
N THR A 2 -14.96 70.61 -15.58
CA THR A 2 -16.33 70.68 -15.13
C THR A 2 -16.68 69.30 -14.63
N ARG A 3 -17.03 69.13 -13.40
CA ARG A 3 -18.23 68.71 -12.70
C ARG A 3 -18.97 67.46 -13.28
N SER A 4 -19.12 66.50 -12.34
CA SER A 4 -20.10 65.40 -12.24
C SER A 4 -21.55 65.79 -12.59
N PRO A 5 -22.55 64.82 -12.64
CA PRO A 5 -23.06 64.23 -11.39
C PRO A 5 -23.55 62.76 -11.45
N LEU A 6 -23.51 62.14 -10.28
CA LEU A 6 -24.47 61.28 -9.56
C LEU A 6 -25.75 60.83 -10.27
N SER A 7 -26.02 59.54 -10.22
CA SER A 7 -27.40 59.04 -10.02
C SER A 7 -27.39 57.80 -9.12
N ALA A 8 -27.95 57.99 -7.96
CA ALA A 8 -28.32 56.97 -6.99
C ALA A 8 -29.59 56.22 -7.41
N ARG A 9 -29.65 54.93 -7.18
CA ARG A 9 -30.92 54.21 -6.90
C ARG A 9 -30.65 53.06 -5.92
N THR A 10 -31.26 53.18 -4.79
CA THR A 10 -31.48 52.25 -3.69
C THR A 10 -32.84 51.54 -3.88
N PRO A 11 -33.35 50.64 -3.03
CA PRO A 11 -33.14 49.21 -2.99
C PRO A 11 -34.49 48.43 -3.15
N ALA A 12 -34.46 47.15 -3.40
CA ALA A 12 -35.65 46.32 -3.27
C ALA A 12 -35.35 45.07 -2.43
N SER A 13 -35.91 45.11 -1.32
CA SER A 13 -36.81 44.24 -0.53
C SER A 13 -36.39 42.78 -0.35
N ARG A 14 -36.11 42.50 0.91
CA ARG A 14 -36.07 41.18 1.55
C ARG A 14 -37.43 40.50 1.42
N THR A 15 -37.39 39.23 1.02
CA THR A 15 -38.41 38.25 1.39
C THR A 15 -37.75 37.11 2.16
N ARG A 16 -38.13 36.96 3.42
CA ARG A 16 -37.90 35.80 4.29
C ARG A 16 -38.77 34.65 3.81
N PRO A 17 -38.31 33.40 3.81
CA PRO A 17 -39.19 32.25 3.86
C PRO A 17 -39.54 31.88 5.30
N ASP A 18 -40.81 31.54 5.48
CA ASP A 18 -41.53 31.07 6.65
C ASP A 18 -41.02 29.69 7.15
N PRO A 19 -40.86 29.49 8.47
CA PRO A 19 -40.48 28.21 9.03
C PRO A 19 -41.70 27.40 9.48
N ARG A 20 -42.34 26.63 8.61
CA ARG A 20 -43.32 25.60 8.97
C ARG A 20 -43.48 24.58 7.87
N HIS A 21 -42.67 23.51 7.92
CA HIS A 21 -43.18 22.18 7.55
C HIS A 21 -42.28 21.11 8.18
N ARG A 22 -42.81 20.48 9.19
CA ARG A 22 -42.39 19.20 9.75
C ARG A 22 -43.35 18.16 9.17
N PRO A 23 -42.88 17.04 8.70
CA PRO A 23 -43.66 15.79 8.78
C PRO A 23 -42.97 14.82 9.72
N ASP A 24 -43.68 14.48 10.70
CA ASP A 24 -44.05 13.26 11.40
C ASP A 24 -43.03 12.08 11.43
N ASP A 25 -42.61 11.89 12.65
CA ASP A 25 -42.05 10.68 13.24
C ASP A 25 -43.18 9.67 13.47
N PRO A 26 -43.04 8.39 13.20
CA PRO A 26 -43.74 7.36 13.94
C PRO A 26 -42.78 6.60 14.84
N SER A 27 -42.92 6.93 16.09
CA SER A 27 -42.49 6.27 17.31
C SER A 27 -43.12 4.90 17.49
N ALA A 28 -42.33 3.97 18.04
CA ALA A 28 -42.63 3.03 19.09
C ALA A 28 -43.66 1.92 18.85
N ALA A 29 -43.20 0.70 18.97
CA ALA A 29 -43.85 -0.38 19.70
C ALA A 29 -42.76 -1.35 20.18
N THR A 30 -42.49 -1.30 21.39
CA THR A 30 -42.81 -2.14 22.55
C THR A 30 -42.05 -3.46 22.62
N ALA A 31 -41.33 -3.51 23.70
CA ALA A 31 -40.73 -4.67 24.35
C ALA A 31 -41.80 -5.70 24.79
N ASP A 32 -41.41 -6.96 24.74
CA ASP A 32 -41.69 -8.01 25.76
C ASP A 32 -40.78 -9.17 25.39
N GLY A 33 -39.94 -9.75 26.24
CA GLY A 33 -40.26 -10.38 27.50
C GLY A 33 -40.29 -11.88 27.28
N GLY A 34 -39.29 -12.62 27.67
CA GLY A 34 -39.33 -14.07 27.59
C GLY A 34 -37.99 -14.73 27.89
N GLU A 35 -37.74 -14.79 29.14
CA GLU A 35 -36.78 -15.55 29.95
C GLU A 35 -36.89 -17.08 29.79
N ARG A 36 -35.74 -17.73 30.03
CA ARG A 36 -35.54 -19.09 30.55
C ARG A 36 -35.56 -20.28 29.62
N GLY A 37 -34.47 -21.01 29.73
CA GLY A 37 -34.37 -22.38 29.31
C GLY A 37 -32.96 -22.95 29.34
N ARG A 38 -32.40 -22.99 30.55
CA ARG A 38 -31.24 -23.83 30.91
C ARG A 38 -31.69 -25.28 31.04
N THR A 39 -31.06 -26.24 30.36
CA THR A 39 -30.94 -27.65 30.79
C THR A 39 -29.70 -28.23 30.16
N THR A 40 -28.79 -28.50 30.87
CA THR A 40 -27.91 -29.50 31.44
C THR A 40 -28.22 -30.94 31.07
N ALA A 41 -27.10 -31.62 30.79
CA ALA A 41 -26.82 -33.04 31.04
C ALA A 41 -27.52 -34.05 30.10
N SER A 42 -26.91 -35.11 29.65
CA SER A 42 -26.03 -36.05 30.32
C SER A 42 -25.49 -37.03 29.30
N HIS A 43 -24.27 -37.44 29.48
CA HIS A 43 -23.72 -38.71 29.06
C HIS A 43 -24.48 -39.87 29.70
N PRO A 44 -24.51 -41.06 29.08
CA PRO A 44 -23.80 -42.17 29.73
C PRO A 44 -23.03 -43.12 28.77
N ASP A 45 -21.83 -43.46 29.13
CA ASP A 45 -21.20 -44.75 29.00
C ASP A 45 -21.68 -45.70 30.09
N PRO A 46 -21.20 -46.94 30.17
CA PRO A 46 -21.02 -48.03 29.24
C PRO A 46 -21.71 -49.30 29.80
N VAL A 47 -21.86 -50.37 29.03
CA VAL A 47 -22.11 -51.72 29.59
C VAL A 47 -21.28 -52.74 28.87
N ASN A 48 -20.44 -53.37 29.67
CA ASN A 48 -19.75 -54.65 29.49
C ASN A 48 -20.74 -55.79 29.28
N GLY A 49 -20.33 -56.81 28.54
CA GLY A 49 -20.98 -58.08 28.43
C GLY A 49 -20.02 -59.18 27.95
N ASP A 50 -19.47 -59.78 28.89
CA ASP A 50 -18.63 -60.97 29.00
C ASP A 50 -19.29 -62.23 28.43
N GLY A 51 -18.51 -63.27 28.03
CA GLY A 51 -19.01 -64.61 27.74
C GLY A 51 -18.17 -65.42 26.77
N THR A 52 -17.05 -65.89 27.15
CA THR A 52 -16.58 -67.24 27.47
C THR A 52 -16.72 -68.36 26.41
N ALA A 53 -15.58 -68.90 26.10
CA ALA A 53 -15.20 -70.35 26.11
C ALA A 53 -15.52 -71.22 24.90
N GLY A 54 -14.51 -71.93 24.45
CA GLY A 54 -14.67 -73.23 23.82
C GLY A 54 -13.58 -73.64 22.81
N ARG A 55 -12.41 -74.01 23.31
CA ARG A 55 -11.55 -75.01 22.65
C ARG A 55 -12.04 -76.37 23.04
N PRO A 56 -11.87 -77.49 22.24
CA PRO A 56 -10.56 -78.20 22.20
C PRO A 56 -10.20 -78.91 20.88
N HIS A 57 -8.91 -79.17 20.78
CA HIS A 57 -8.24 -80.20 19.93
C HIS A 57 -8.40 -81.58 20.49
N PRO A 58 -7.69 -82.58 19.86
CA PRO A 58 -7.50 -83.23 18.55
C PRO A 58 -7.91 -84.71 18.60
N PRO A 59 -7.39 -85.73 18.00
CA PRO A 59 -6.22 -86.05 17.14
C PRO A 59 -6.51 -87.06 16.02
N GLY A 60 -5.48 -87.39 15.21
CA GLY A 60 -5.50 -88.72 14.45
C GLY A 60 -4.71 -88.70 13.14
N THR A 61 -3.49 -89.12 13.18
CA THR A 61 -2.70 -89.73 12.10
C THR A 61 -2.99 -91.27 12.09
N PRO A 62 -2.54 -92.10 11.14
CA PRO A 62 -1.65 -91.98 9.95
C PRO A 62 -2.08 -92.78 8.71
N GLY A 63 -1.34 -92.75 7.61
CA GLY A 63 -1.51 -93.70 6.51
C GLY A 63 -0.73 -93.32 5.24
N THR A 64 0.47 -93.78 5.17
CA THR A 64 1.31 -94.39 4.13
C THR A 64 0.88 -94.33 2.66
N GLY A 65 1.80 -93.96 1.82
CA GLY A 65 2.14 -94.75 0.62
C GLY A 65 1.96 -94.06 -0.73
N GLY A 66 3.02 -94.02 -1.49
CA GLY A 66 2.99 -94.14 -2.93
C GLY A 66 3.52 -93.02 -3.78
N THR A 67 4.77 -93.01 -4.01
CA THR A 67 5.54 -92.94 -5.29
C THR A 67 4.93 -92.17 -6.49
N SER A 68 5.74 -91.35 -7.01
CA SER A 68 6.23 -91.21 -8.40
C SER A 68 5.80 -89.94 -9.18
N GLU A 69 6.84 -89.31 -9.66
CA GLU A 69 7.07 -88.64 -10.93
C GLU A 69 6.54 -87.21 -11.15
N ASP A 70 7.52 -86.35 -11.15
CA ASP A 70 7.68 -85.08 -11.86
C ASP A 70 7.43 -85.25 -13.38
N PRO A 71 6.97 -84.30 -14.18
CA PRO A 71 7.71 -83.10 -14.38
C PRO A 71 6.90 -81.79 -14.71
N GLY A 72 7.42 -80.71 -14.29
CA GLY A 72 7.40 -79.54 -15.16
C GLY A 72 6.10 -78.73 -15.31
N ALA A 73 5.73 -77.96 -14.34
CA ALA A 73 4.95 -76.73 -14.60
C ALA A 73 5.67 -75.55 -13.92
N THR A 74 6.43 -74.82 -14.70
CA THR A 74 6.93 -73.53 -14.38
C THR A 74 5.72 -72.58 -14.23
N ASP A 75 5.19 -72.49 -13.03
CA ASP A 75 4.18 -71.51 -12.66
C ASP A 75 4.86 -70.16 -12.60
N GLY A 76 5.00 -69.57 -13.79
CA GLY A 76 5.41 -68.19 -13.96
C GLY A 76 4.32 -67.24 -13.39
N ARG A 77 4.20 -67.23 -12.08
CA ARG A 77 3.53 -66.10 -11.42
C ARG A 77 4.35 -64.81 -11.70
N GLY A 78 3.96 -64.12 -12.77
CA GLY A 78 4.43 -62.79 -13.07
C GLY A 78 4.29 -62.00 -11.80
N ALA A 79 5.41 -61.63 -11.18
CA ALA A 79 5.46 -60.64 -10.16
C ALA A 79 4.84 -59.37 -10.79
N VAL A 80 3.60 -59.08 -10.39
CA VAL A 80 2.98 -57.79 -10.73
C VAL A 80 3.91 -56.76 -10.11
N ASP A 81 4.74 -56.14 -10.96
CA ASP A 81 5.62 -55.07 -10.57
C ASP A 81 4.74 -53.97 -9.91
N ALA A 82 4.80 -53.89 -8.59
CA ALA A 82 4.13 -52.84 -7.86
C ALA A 82 4.59 -51.51 -8.47
N PRO A 83 3.67 -50.59 -8.79
CA PRO A 83 4.03 -49.35 -9.45
C PRO A 83 5.11 -48.64 -8.63
N ARG A 84 6.33 -48.59 -9.19
CA ARG A 84 7.48 -47.91 -8.55
C ARG A 84 7.09 -46.48 -8.26
N ARG A 85 7.05 -46.07 -6.98
CA ARG A 85 6.79 -44.73 -6.59
C ARG A 85 7.79 -43.80 -7.32
N PRO A 86 7.32 -42.77 -8.01
CA PRO A 86 8.22 -41.87 -8.75
C PRO A 86 9.29 -41.32 -7.80
N GLY A 87 10.52 -41.29 -8.26
CA GLY A 87 11.66 -40.75 -7.50
C GLY A 87 11.41 -39.30 -7.09
N VAL A 88 12.04 -38.81 -6.03
CA VAL A 88 11.86 -37.46 -5.47
C VAL A 88 12.00 -36.34 -6.50
N TRP A 89 12.74 -36.54 -7.57
CA TRP A 89 12.92 -35.61 -8.68
C TRP A 89 11.72 -35.54 -9.63
N ARG A 90 10.90 -36.60 -9.71
CA ARG A 90 9.71 -36.67 -10.56
C ARG A 90 8.40 -36.37 -9.82
N ARG A 91 8.50 -36.02 -8.54
CA ARG A 91 7.34 -35.70 -7.72
C ARG A 91 7.09 -34.17 -7.77
N GLY A 92 6.11 -33.73 -8.52
CA GLY A 92 5.68 -32.30 -8.52
C GLY A 92 6.28 -31.43 -9.62
N PRO A 93 6.36 -31.93 -10.90
CA PRO A 93 6.83 -31.07 -12.01
C PRO A 93 5.98 -29.82 -12.21
N LEU A 94 4.68 -29.88 -11.92
CA LEU A 94 3.80 -28.71 -11.97
C LEU A 94 4.16 -27.65 -10.90
N LEU A 95 4.55 -28.08 -9.70
CA LEU A 95 5.02 -27.14 -8.65
C LEU A 95 6.35 -26.50 -9.06
N ALA A 96 7.27 -27.28 -9.65
CA ALA A 96 8.52 -26.76 -10.15
C ALA A 96 8.28 -25.74 -11.28
N ALA A 97 7.39 -26.06 -12.22
CA ALA A 97 7.01 -25.15 -13.30
C ALA A 97 6.37 -23.86 -12.75
N ALA A 98 5.44 -23.99 -11.78
CA ALA A 98 4.81 -22.84 -11.14
C ALA A 98 5.83 -21.94 -10.39
N ALA A 99 6.81 -22.54 -9.70
CA ALA A 99 7.88 -21.80 -9.05
C ALA A 99 8.75 -21.03 -10.06
N VAL A 100 9.16 -21.69 -11.16
CA VAL A 100 9.92 -21.02 -12.23
C VAL A 100 9.10 -19.89 -12.86
N LEU A 101 7.82 -20.11 -13.15
CA LEU A 101 6.94 -19.09 -13.72
C LEU A 101 6.79 -17.89 -12.78
N LEU A 102 6.62 -18.12 -11.46
CA LEU A 102 6.59 -17.04 -10.47
C LEU A 102 7.91 -16.26 -10.46
N GLY A 103 9.05 -16.96 -10.50
CA GLY A 103 10.35 -16.29 -10.54
C GLY A 103 10.55 -15.46 -11.82
N LEU A 104 10.17 -16.02 -12.98
CA LEU A 104 10.19 -15.28 -14.25
C LEU A 104 9.25 -14.07 -14.22
N PHE A 105 8.06 -14.22 -13.64
CA PHE A 105 7.12 -13.12 -13.47
C PHE A 105 7.72 -11.99 -12.61
N LEU A 106 8.36 -12.31 -11.46
CA LEU A 106 9.04 -11.33 -10.62
C LEU A 106 10.20 -10.64 -11.34
N LEU A 107 10.97 -11.36 -12.16
CA LEU A 107 12.08 -10.78 -12.93
C LEU A 107 11.61 -9.93 -14.12
N LEU A 108 10.49 -10.29 -14.73
CA LEU A 108 9.97 -9.66 -15.94
C LEU A 108 8.74 -8.77 -15.69
N HIS A 109 8.44 -8.42 -14.42
CA HIS A 109 7.26 -7.62 -14.06
C HIS A 109 7.17 -6.32 -14.87
N ALA A 110 8.31 -5.64 -15.13
CA ALA A 110 8.37 -4.43 -15.92
C ALA A 110 7.93 -4.63 -17.40
N SER A 111 7.88 -5.88 -17.89
CA SER A 111 7.41 -6.20 -19.23
C SER A 111 5.89 -6.39 -19.31
N VAL A 112 5.18 -6.39 -18.17
CA VAL A 112 3.71 -6.47 -18.16
C VAL A 112 3.14 -5.20 -18.77
N PRO A 113 2.31 -5.27 -19.84
CA PRO A 113 1.88 -4.09 -20.57
C PRO A 113 0.80 -3.29 -19.84
N ASN A 114 0.89 -1.96 -19.86
CA ASN A 114 -0.15 -1.05 -19.36
C ASN A 114 -1.32 -0.85 -20.32
N ARG A 115 -1.18 -1.21 -21.60
CA ARG A 115 -2.25 -1.07 -22.60
C ARG A 115 -3.49 -1.91 -22.31
N ILE A 116 -3.41 -2.89 -21.42
CA ILE A 116 -4.55 -3.73 -20.98
C ILE A 116 -4.85 -3.31 -19.53
N GLY A 117 -5.76 -2.35 -19.37
CA GLY A 117 -6.26 -1.93 -18.07
C GLY A 117 -5.17 -1.51 -17.05
N ASN A 118 -4.05 -0.96 -17.53
CA ASN A 118 -2.88 -0.59 -16.73
C ASN A 118 -2.39 -1.72 -15.80
N LEU A 119 -2.46 -2.96 -16.29
CA LEU A 119 -2.10 -4.15 -15.54
C LEU A 119 -0.65 -4.12 -15.03
N GLY A 120 0.27 -3.51 -15.79
CA GLY A 120 1.67 -3.35 -15.36
C GLY A 120 1.77 -2.56 -14.06
N SER A 121 1.16 -1.37 -13.98
CA SER A 121 1.15 -0.54 -12.77
C SER A 121 0.44 -1.23 -11.61
N LEU A 122 -0.64 -1.99 -11.86
CA LEU A 122 -1.28 -2.80 -10.82
C LEU A 122 -0.33 -3.85 -10.25
N VAL A 123 0.39 -4.57 -11.11
CA VAL A 123 1.40 -5.55 -10.70
C VAL A 123 2.51 -4.89 -9.91
N GLU A 124 3.04 -3.76 -10.37
CA GLU A 124 4.13 -3.02 -9.72
C GLU A 124 3.71 -2.47 -8.34
N THR A 125 2.46 -2.02 -8.19
CA THR A 125 1.91 -1.57 -6.90
C THR A 125 1.90 -2.69 -5.84
N PHE A 126 1.56 -3.92 -6.24
CA PHE A 126 1.45 -5.06 -5.33
C PHE A 126 2.61 -6.05 -5.44
N LEU A 127 3.71 -5.65 -6.10
CA LEU A 127 4.84 -6.53 -6.40
C LEU A 127 5.42 -7.24 -5.17
N PRO A 128 5.60 -6.59 -3.99
CA PRO A 128 6.12 -7.26 -2.80
C PRO A 128 5.28 -8.45 -2.35
N TRP A 129 3.96 -8.38 -2.51
CA TRP A 129 3.01 -9.40 -2.05
C TRP A 129 3.05 -10.71 -2.84
N PHE A 130 3.54 -10.66 -4.09
CA PHE A 130 3.73 -11.90 -4.86
C PHE A 130 4.76 -12.84 -4.24
N GLY A 131 5.65 -12.34 -3.39
CA GLY A 131 6.54 -13.16 -2.58
C GLY A 131 5.81 -14.14 -1.66
N LEU A 132 4.60 -13.81 -1.19
CA LEU A 132 3.80 -14.71 -0.37
C LEU A 132 3.42 -16.00 -1.11
N LEU A 133 3.36 -15.99 -2.46
CA LEU A 133 3.08 -17.18 -3.25
C LEU A 133 4.18 -18.24 -3.15
N ILE A 134 5.39 -17.86 -2.72
CA ILE A 134 6.49 -18.80 -2.44
C ILE A 134 6.09 -19.77 -1.32
N LEU A 135 5.36 -19.31 -0.30
CA LEU A 135 4.98 -20.10 0.87
C LEU A 135 4.10 -21.33 0.52
N PRO A 136 2.97 -21.21 -0.19
CA PRO A 136 2.16 -22.35 -0.57
C PRO A 136 2.89 -23.28 -1.56
N LEU A 137 3.75 -22.75 -2.43
CA LEU A 137 4.57 -23.58 -3.31
C LEU A 137 5.62 -24.37 -2.51
N ALA A 138 6.23 -23.78 -1.49
CA ALA A 138 7.15 -24.45 -0.58
C ALA A 138 6.44 -25.53 0.23
N ALA A 139 5.27 -25.24 0.78
CA ALA A 139 4.45 -26.23 1.48
C ALA A 139 4.09 -27.41 0.55
N GLY A 140 3.70 -27.14 -0.69
CA GLY A 140 3.41 -28.18 -1.70
C GLY A 140 4.64 -29.03 -2.05
N ALA A 141 5.82 -28.41 -2.17
CA ALA A 141 7.09 -29.12 -2.43
C ALA A 141 7.46 -30.05 -1.26
N LEU A 142 7.28 -29.60 -0.02
CA LEU A 142 7.50 -30.38 1.20
C LEU A 142 6.52 -31.58 1.30
N LEU A 143 5.22 -31.33 1.15
CA LEU A 143 4.19 -32.36 1.21
C LEU A 143 4.40 -33.47 0.16
N ARG A 144 4.84 -33.08 -1.04
CA ARG A 144 5.14 -34.02 -2.11
C ARG A 144 6.55 -34.59 -2.05
N ARG A 145 7.39 -34.09 -1.12
CA ARG A 145 8.80 -34.45 -1.02
C ARG A 145 9.51 -34.34 -2.38
N SER A 146 9.31 -33.21 -3.06
CA SER A 146 9.79 -32.98 -4.42
C SER A 146 11.07 -32.17 -4.41
N ALA A 147 12.18 -32.81 -4.75
CA ALA A 147 13.47 -32.12 -4.86
C ALA A 147 13.52 -31.11 -6.02
N SER A 148 12.87 -31.44 -7.15
CA SER A 148 12.79 -30.50 -8.29
C SER A 148 12.02 -29.24 -7.97
N ALA A 149 10.89 -29.34 -7.25
CA ALA A 149 10.12 -28.17 -6.83
C ALA A 149 10.89 -27.33 -5.78
N ALA A 150 11.56 -27.99 -4.82
CA ALA A 150 12.38 -27.31 -3.82
C ALA A 150 13.54 -26.53 -4.47
N LEU A 151 14.21 -27.11 -5.46
CA LEU A 151 15.26 -26.42 -6.22
C LEU A 151 14.70 -25.25 -7.05
N ALA A 152 13.55 -25.45 -7.72
CA ALA A 152 12.90 -24.44 -8.53
C ALA A 152 12.46 -23.20 -7.71
N LEU A 153 12.14 -23.38 -6.42
CA LEU A 153 11.78 -22.29 -5.50
C LEU A 153 12.91 -21.28 -5.25
N LEU A 154 14.16 -21.67 -5.51
CA LEU A 154 15.28 -20.72 -5.42
C LEU A 154 15.11 -19.57 -6.42
N VAL A 155 14.48 -19.79 -7.58
CA VAL A 155 14.29 -18.74 -8.59
C VAL A 155 13.42 -17.59 -8.07
N PRO A 156 12.16 -17.82 -7.64
CA PRO A 156 11.36 -16.73 -7.09
C PRO A 156 11.90 -16.16 -5.77
N ALA A 157 12.53 -17.00 -4.93
CA ALA A 157 13.13 -16.52 -3.68
C ALA A 157 14.28 -15.54 -3.95
N VAL A 158 15.22 -15.89 -4.84
CA VAL A 158 16.31 -15.02 -5.22
C VAL A 158 15.81 -13.76 -5.93
N ALA A 159 14.85 -13.89 -6.86
CA ALA A 159 14.26 -12.75 -7.54
C ALA A 159 13.61 -11.78 -6.55
N TRP A 160 12.81 -12.28 -5.61
CA TRP A 160 12.15 -11.47 -4.60
C TRP A 160 13.15 -10.81 -3.62
N LEU A 161 14.16 -11.56 -3.18
CA LEU A 161 15.23 -11.00 -2.33
C LEU A 161 16.07 -9.96 -3.06
N ASN A 162 16.29 -10.12 -4.35
CA ASN A 162 17.00 -9.10 -5.14
C ASN A 162 16.19 -7.80 -5.25
N LEU A 163 14.86 -7.89 -5.37
CA LEU A 163 13.98 -6.72 -5.45
C LEU A 163 13.79 -6.05 -4.09
N PHE A 164 13.57 -6.82 -3.04
CA PHE A 164 13.08 -6.31 -1.75
C PHE A 164 13.98 -6.64 -0.56
N GLY A 165 15.01 -7.43 -0.73
CA GLY A 165 15.90 -7.82 0.37
C GLY A 165 16.54 -6.63 1.08
N GLY A 166 16.82 -5.55 0.34
CA GLY A 166 17.32 -4.29 0.90
C GLY A 166 16.34 -3.62 1.88
N LEU A 167 15.04 -3.86 1.76
CA LEU A 167 14.02 -3.32 2.68
C LEU A 167 13.91 -4.13 3.98
N LEU A 168 14.43 -5.36 4.01
CA LEU A 168 14.42 -6.21 5.20
C LEU A 168 15.50 -5.86 6.22
N THR A 169 16.46 -5.05 5.82
CA THR A 169 17.55 -4.59 6.70
C THR A 169 17.23 -3.22 7.28
N ASP A 170 17.51 -3.02 8.55
CA ASP A 170 17.46 -1.70 9.17
C ASP A 170 18.68 -0.88 8.72
N LYS A 171 18.43 0.20 8.01
CA LYS A 171 19.41 1.14 7.48
C LYS A 171 19.31 2.50 8.16
N THR A 172 18.51 2.61 9.24
CA THR A 172 18.28 3.87 9.93
C THR A 172 19.50 4.30 10.74
N HIS A 173 19.83 5.57 10.66
CA HIS A 173 20.82 6.23 11.51
C HIS A 173 20.15 7.38 12.28
N PRO A 174 20.43 7.51 13.59
CA PRO A 174 19.75 8.52 14.42
C PRO A 174 20.16 9.97 14.10
N ALA A 175 21.32 10.16 13.46
CA ALA A 175 21.82 11.47 13.08
C ALA A 175 21.13 11.99 11.79
N GLY A 176 20.97 13.32 11.72
CA GLY A 176 20.42 14.01 10.55
C GLY A 176 20.37 15.50 10.85
N ASP A 177 20.56 16.31 9.83
CA ASP A 177 20.62 17.78 9.96
C ASP A 177 19.22 18.41 9.87
N LEU A 178 18.29 17.75 9.18
CA LEU A 178 16.93 18.23 8.93
C LEU A 178 15.96 17.06 8.95
N MET A 179 14.82 17.24 9.62
CA MET A 179 13.71 16.29 9.60
C MET A 179 12.56 16.82 8.74
N VAL A 180 12.13 16.02 7.78
CA VAL A 180 11.00 16.32 6.92
C VAL A 180 9.88 15.30 7.12
N VAL A 181 8.62 15.76 7.05
CA VAL A 181 7.43 14.92 7.19
C VAL A 181 6.46 15.24 6.08
N SER A 182 5.80 14.23 5.54
CA SER A 182 4.67 14.36 4.62
C SER A 182 3.46 13.62 5.16
N HIS A 183 2.28 14.18 4.95
CA HIS A 183 1.04 13.56 5.38
C HIS A 183 -0.16 13.97 4.53
N ASN A 184 -0.77 13.02 3.86
CA ASN A 184 -2.13 13.18 3.37
C ASN A 184 -3.07 13.17 4.57
N VAL A 185 -3.60 14.36 4.92
CA VAL A 185 -4.41 14.54 6.15
C VAL A 185 -5.84 14.06 6.01
N GLY A 186 -6.26 13.65 4.80
CA GLY A 186 -7.61 13.23 4.48
C GLY A 186 -8.61 14.39 4.43
N ALA A 187 -9.26 14.58 3.29
CA ALA A 187 -10.23 15.66 3.12
C ALA A 187 -11.42 15.54 4.10
N GLU A 188 -11.79 14.31 4.45
CA GLU A 188 -12.89 13.96 5.36
C GLU A 188 -12.40 13.58 6.77
N ASN A 189 -11.19 14.01 7.15
CA ASN A 189 -10.61 13.69 8.47
C ASN A 189 -11.54 14.15 9.59
N PRO A 190 -11.98 13.26 10.48
CA PRO A 190 -12.90 13.61 11.57
C PRO A 190 -12.24 14.40 12.70
N ASP A 191 -10.89 14.39 12.80
CA ASP A 191 -10.12 15.10 13.84
C ASP A 191 -8.92 15.86 13.28
N PRO A 192 -9.15 16.97 12.55
CA PRO A 192 -8.07 17.81 12.05
C PRO A 192 -7.20 18.41 13.17
N THR A 193 -7.80 18.70 14.33
CA THR A 193 -7.10 19.27 15.50
C THR A 193 -6.11 18.27 16.10
N GLY A 194 -6.54 17.05 16.36
CA GLY A 194 -5.66 15.99 16.87
C GLY A 194 -4.56 15.64 15.88
N THR A 195 -4.89 15.56 14.58
CA THR A 195 -3.92 15.36 13.51
C THR A 195 -2.86 16.46 13.48
N ALA A 196 -3.27 17.73 13.50
CA ALA A 196 -2.33 18.85 13.52
C ALA A 196 -1.40 18.83 14.74
N ARG A 197 -1.94 18.53 15.93
CA ARG A 197 -1.14 18.41 17.17
C ARG A 197 -0.16 17.24 17.12
N ALA A 198 -0.56 16.10 16.60
CA ALA A 198 0.34 14.96 16.41
C ALA A 198 1.50 15.32 15.47
N LEU A 199 1.21 16.03 14.38
CA LEU A 199 2.22 16.50 13.43
C LEU A 199 3.13 17.58 14.04
N ALA A 200 2.58 18.52 14.81
CA ALA A 200 3.38 19.51 15.56
C ALA A 200 4.34 18.83 16.55
N GLY A 201 3.90 17.76 17.19
CA GLY A 201 4.70 16.96 18.13
C GLY A 201 5.72 16.03 17.46
N SER A 202 5.70 15.86 16.14
CA SER A 202 6.61 14.96 15.41
C SER A 202 8.08 15.37 15.47
N GLY A 203 8.34 16.66 15.68
CA GLY A 203 9.68 17.23 15.67
C GLY A 203 10.20 17.59 14.28
N ALA A 204 9.36 17.55 13.26
CA ALA A 204 9.73 17.94 11.90
C ALA A 204 10.19 19.40 11.81
N ASP A 205 11.13 19.65 10.94
CA ASP A 205 11.58 21.01 10.60
C ASP A 205 10.80 21.56 9.40
N VAL A 206 10.40 20.66 8.50
CA VAL A 206 9.55 20.91 7.34
C VAL A 206 8.45 19.86 7.27
N LEU A 207 7.21 20.31 7.12
CA LEU A 207 6.02 19.48 7.06
C LEU A 207 5.25 19.81 5.78
N ALA A 208 4.98 18.81 4.96
CA ALA A 208 4.07 18.88 3.82
C ALA A 208 2.75 18.22 4.17
N LEU A 209 1.64 18.87 3.78
CA LEU A 209 0.29 18.36 3.97
C LEU A 209 -0.44 18.32 2.63
N GLU A 210 -1.12 17.23 2.39
CA GLU A 210 -1.96 16.96 1.23
C GLU A 210 -3.42 16.78 1.67
N GLU A 211 -4.35 16.94 0.75
CA GLU A 211 -5.81 16.91 0.99
C GLU A 211 -6.30 17.92 2.04
N LEU A 212 -5.68 19.09 2.06
CA LEU A 212 -6.12 20.22 2.89
C LEU A 212 -7.47 20.76 2.40
N ALA A 213 -8.55 20.19 2.93
CA ALA A 213 -9.89 20.68 2.64
C ALA A 213 -10.09 22.12 3.14
N ALA A 214 -10.81 22.93 2.36
CA ALA A 214 -10.99 24.37 2.68
C ALA A 214 -11.57 24.60 4.07
N HIS A 215 -12.48 23.74 4.54
CA HIS A 215 -13.10 23.84 5.86
C HIS A 215 -12.14 23.52 7.01
N ALA A 216 -11.13 22.66 6.79
CA ALA A 216 -10.17 22.24 7.80
C ALA A 216 -8.89 23.09 7.82
N ARG A 217 -8.58 23.81 6.72
CA ARG A 217 -7.35 24.59 6.54
C ARG A 217 -7.05 25.50 7.74
N GLY A 218 -8.01 26.33 8.16
CA GLY A 218 -7.81 27.26 9.28
C GLY A 218 -7.51 26.57 10.61
N THR A 219 -7.88 25.29 10.76
CA THR A 219 -7.51 24.50 11.94
C THR A 219 -6.03 24.13 11.89
N TYR A 220 -5.53 23.63 10.75
CA TYR A 220 -4.10 23.33 10.59
C TYR A 220 -3.24 24.59 10.72
N GLU A 221 -3.61 25.71 10.08
CA GLU A 221 -2.88 26.98 10.18
C GLU A 221 -2.77 27.42 11.64
N ARG A 222 -3.83 27.36 12.43
CA ARG A 222 -3.84 27.77 13.84
C ARG A 222 -3.05 26.82 14.74
N GLU A 223 -3.28 25.50 14.63
CA GLU A 223 -2.66 24.52 15.53
C GLU A 223 -1.15 24.34 15.26
N LEU A 224 -0.71 24.58 14.02
CA LEU A 224 0.69 24.46 13.63
C LEU A 224 1.51 25.74 13.82
N ALA A 225 0.85 26.91 13.97
CA ALA A 225 1.51 28.23 13.99
C ALA A 225 2.59 28.38 15.06
N ALA A 226 2.40 27.76 16.24
CA ALA A 226 3.36 27.86 17.35
C ALA A 226 4.69 27.14 17.06
N VAL A 227 4.68 26.10 16.21
CA VAL A 227 5.87 25.30 15.87
C VAL A 227 6.46 25.73 14.54
N TYR A 228 5.61 26.12 13.59
CA TYR A 228 5.99 26.49 12.23
C TYR A 228 5.57 27.92 11.92
N PRO A 229 6.44 28.91 12.16
CA PRO A 229 6.12 30.33 11.91
C PRO A 229 5.98 30.66 10.43
N HIS A 230 6.45 29.79 9.54
CA HIS A 230 6.38 29.99 8.10
C HIS A 230 5.55 28.90 7.46
N HIS A 231 4.56 29.26 6.67
CA HIS A 231 3.78 28.32 5.88
C HIS A 231 3.31 28.92 4.57
N THR A 232 2.98 28.06 3.64
CA THR A 232 2.37 28.42 2.36
C THR A 232 1.41 27.33 1.92
N VAL A 233 0.26 27.68 1.38
CA VAL A 233 -0.76 26.76 0.90
C VAL A 233 -1.21 27.20 -0.48
N LEU A 234 -1.19 26.26 -1.44
CA LEU A 234 -1.72 26.45 -2.79
C LEU A 234 -2.69 25.32 -3.11
N GLY A 235 -3.97 25.64 -3.29
CA GLY A 235 -5.01 24.65 -3.50
C GLY A 235 -5.19 23.76 -2.27
N THR A 236 -4.99 22.46 -2.44
CA THR A 236 -5.16 21.44 -1.40
C THR A 236 -3.85 20.91 -0.82
N VAL A 237 -2.71 21.55 -1.15
CA VAL A 237 -1.39 21.20 -0.61
C VAL A 237 -0.75 22.37 0.08
N GLY A 238 0.02 22.12 1.13
CA GLY A 238 0.72 23.14 1.88
C GLY A 238 2.04 22.68 2.45
N VAL A 239 2.93 23.64 2.72
CA VAL A 239 4.21 23.42 3.40
C VAL A 239 4.30 24.33 4.61
N TRP A 240 4.62 23.75 5.75
CA TRP A 240 4.93 24.40 7.01
C TRP A 240 6.41 24.22 7.33
N SER A 241 7.06 25.26 7.84
CA SER A 241 8.50 25.23 8.07
C SER A 241 8.89 26.06 9.29
N ARG A 242 9.91 25.60 10.01
CA ARG A 242 10.61 26.38 11.01
C ARG A 242 11.50 27.45 10.40
N PHE A 243 11.87 27.27 9.12
CA PHE A 243 12.72 28.19 8.37
C PHE A 243 11.90 29.07 7.41
N PRO A 244 12.40 30.25 7.03
CA PRO A 244 11.72 31.11 6.06
C PRO A 244 11.48 30.41 4.72
N LEU A 245 10.30 30.70 4.14
CA LEU A 245 9.89 30.23 2.83
C LEU A 245 9.97 31.33 1.79
N SER A 246 10.35 31.01 0.57
CA SER A 246 10.42 31.95 -0.56
C SER A 246 10.20 31.21 -1.89
N ASP A 247 10.00 31.98 -2.97
CA ASP A 247 9.82 31.43 -4.33
C ASP A 247 8.77 30.31 -4.39
N THR A 248 7.63 30.54 -3.72
CA THR A 248 6.51 29.61 -3.76
C THR A 248 5.76 29.75 -5.07
N ARG A 249 5.56 28.63 -5.76
CA ARG A 249 4.82 28.57 -7.01
C ARG A 249 4.07 27.25 -7.18
N PRO A 250 2.95 27.24 -7.91
CA PRO A 250 2.26 26.00 -8.21
C PRO A 250 3.09 25.11 -9.12
N VAL A 251 2.93 23.80 -8.95
CA VAL A 251 3.42 22.78 -9.87
C VAL A 251 2.18 22.13 -10.47
N ASP A 252 2.04 22.24 -11.78
CA ASP A 252 0.93 21.61 -12.48
C ASP A 252 1.17 20.11 -12.55
N VAL A 253 0.46 19.37 -11.73
CA VAL A 253 0.50 17.90 -11.70
C VAL A 253 -0.58 17.27 -12.57
N ALA A 254 -1.09 18.03 -13.54
CA ALA A 254 -1.98 17.60 -14.63
C ALA A 254 -3.25 16.87 -14.16
N MET A 255 -3.87 17.38 -13.10
CA MET A 255 -5.14 16.83 -12.60
C MET A 255 -6.26 16.84 -13.64
N ASP A 256 -6.19 17.79 -14.57
CA ASP A 256 -7.17 17.99 -15.63
C ASP A 256 -6.64 17.55 -17.00
N ALA A 257 -6.13 16.34 -17.10
CA ALA A 257 -5.63 15.78 -18.36
C ALA A 257 -6.72 15.55 -19.45
N GLY A 258 -7.93 16.05 -19.25
CA GLY A 258 -9.02 16.00 -20.21
C GLY A 258 -9.20 17.29 -21.02
N PRO A 259 -9.96 17.25 -22.13
CA PRO A 259 -10.28 18.44 -22.94
C PRO A 259 -10.92 19.59 -22.14
N LEU A 260 -11.60 19.27 -21.03
CA LEU A 260 -12.25 20.25 -20.16
C LEU A 260 -11.25 20.93 -19.19
N GLY A 261 -10.17 20.24 -18.78
CA GLY A 261 -9.19 20.80 -17.85
C GLY A 261 -8.29 21.86 -18.47
N ALA A 262 -8.02 21.77 -19.77
CA ALA A 262 -7.27 22.80 -20.51
C ALA A 262 -8.02 24.14 -20.60
N ALA A 263 -9.35 24.13 -20.45
CA ALA A 263 -10.22 25.31 -20.59
C ALA A 263 -10.49 26.03 -19.25
N LYS A 264 -10.06 25.49 -18.08
CA LYS A 264 -10.27 26.15 -16.80
C LYS A 264 -9.42 27.43 -16.69
N PRO A 265 -10.00 28.54 -16.19
CA PRO A 265 -9.24 29.74 -15.86
C PRO A 265 -8.10 29.44 -14.88
N ALA A 266 -7.02 30.21 -14.96
CA ALA A 266 -5.86 30.04 -14.09
C ALA A 266 -6.20 30.15 -12.60
N GLU A 267 -7.16 30.99 -12.23
CA GLU A 267 -7.65 31.15 -10.87
C GLU A 267 -8.35 29.89 -10.33
N GLU A 268 -9.19 29.23 -11.14
CA GLU A 268 -9.83 27.97 -10.78
C GLU A 268 -8.80 26.82 -10.67
N LYS A 269 -7.78 26.82 -11.53
CA LYS A 269 -6.67 25.86 -11.44
C LYS A 269 -5.90 25.99 -10.12
N LEU A 270 -5.79 27.18 -9.56
CA LEU A 270 -5.14 27.40 -8.26
C LEU A 270 -5.97 26.86 -7.09
N VAL A 271 -7.29 26.91 -7.16
CA VAL A 271 -8.16 26.35 -6.09
C VAL A 271 -8.03 24.84 -6.01
N ASP A 272 -7.95 24.17 -7.16
CA ASP A 272 -7.82 22.71 -7.27
C ASP A 272 -6.35 22.26 -7.37
N ASN A 273 -5.40 23.17 -7.17
CA ASN A 273 -3.99 22.84 -7.30
C ASN A 273 -3.55 21.81 -6.25
N ARG A 274 -2.80 20.82 -6.70
CA ARG A 274 -2.31 19.69 -5.89
C ARG A 274 -0.79 19.56 -5.88
N GLY A 275 -0.09 20.54 -6.37
CA GLY A 275 1.37 20.55 -6.37
C GLY A 275 1.92 21.94 -6.13
N LEU A 276 2.87 22.07 -5.25
CA LEU A 276 3.61 23.31 -5.04
C LEU A 276 5.11 23.07 -4.94
N ARG A 277 5.86 24.08 -5.25
CA ARG A 277 7.29 24.19 -5.01
C ARG A 277 7.55 25.43 -4.18
N THR A 278 8.37 25.29 -3.13
CA THR A 278 8.86 26.44 -2.34
C THR A 278 10.35 26.27 -2.02
N THR A 279 11.04 27.35 -1.71
CA THR A 279 12.42 27.30 -1.20
C THR A 279 12.39 27.51 0.30
N VAL A 280 12.99 26.56 1.03
CA VAL A 280 13.25 26.67 2.47
C VAL A 280 14.65 27.23 2.65
N ALA A 281 14.78 28.37 3.35
CA ALA A 281 16.06 29.00 3.64
C ALA A 281 16.67 28.41 4.92
N THR A 282 17.37 27.29 4.81
CA THR A 282 18.01 26.65 5.95
C THR A 282 19.35 27.28 6.29
N ASP A 283 19.87 27.03 7.51
CA ASP A 283 21.19 27.53 7.94
C ASP A 283 22.35 27.00 7.08
N ARG A 284 22.11 25.93 6.31
CA ARG A 284 23.08 25.30 5.39
C ARG A 284 22.85 25.64 3.92
N GLY A 285 21.98 26.61 3.68
CA GLY A 285 21.65 27.10 2.33
C GLY A 285 20.25 26.67 1.85
N PRO A 286 19.90 27.03 0.62
CA PRO A 286 18.56 26.82 0.09
C PRO A 286 18.27 25.33 -0.16
N LEU A 287 17.05 24.91 0.19
CA LEU A 287 16.47 23.62 -0.10
C LEU A 287 15.18 23.82 -0.91
N ALA A 288 15.11 23.29 -2.12
CA ALA A 288 13.85 23.25 -2.86
C ALA A 288 12.97 22.14 -2.31
N VAL A 289 11.77 22.50 -1.86
CA VAL A 289 10.78 21.56 -1.36
C VAL A 289 9.60 21.53 -2.32
N TYR A 290 9.28 20.34 -2.79
CA TYR A 290 8.09 20.04 -3.57
C TYR A 290 7.10 19.30 -2.66
N ALA A 291 5.85 19.74 -2.64
CA ALA A 291 4.74 19.03 -2.04
C ALA A 291 3.74 18.69 -3.15
N ALA A 292 3.36 17.42 -3.28
CA ALA A 292 2.52 16.97 -4.37
C ALA A 292 1.52 15.87 -3.94
N HIS A 293 0.28 16.00 -4.39
CA HIS A 293 -0.73 14.96 -4.29
C HIS A 293 -1.19 14.58 -5.70
N LEU A 294 -0.75 13.43 -6.19
CA LEU A 294 -1.10 12.95 -7.52
C LEU A 294 -2.51 12.33 -7.57
N GLY A 295 -3.00 12.10 -8.77
CA GLY A 295 -4.34 11.54 -8.98
C GLY A 295 -4.52 10.18 -8.33
N SER A 296 -5.62 9.97 -7.62
CA SER A 296 -5.96 8.68 -7.01
C SER A 296 -6.14 7.60 -8.06
N VAL A 297 -5.62 6.42 -7.78
CA VAL A 297 -5.75 5.25 -8.64
C VAL A 297 -6.99 4.45 -8.21
N ARG A 298 -7.81 4.07 -9.18
CA ARG A 298 -9.06 3.32 -8.93
C ARG A 298 -9.09 2.04 -9.75
N VAL A 299 -9.46 0.94 -9.10
CA VAL A 299 -9.73 -0.31 -9.81
C VAL A 299 -11.15 -0.27 -10.37
N ASN A 300 -11.26 -0.31 -11.68
CA ASN A 300 -12.54 -0.39 -12.37
C ASN A 300 -12.71 -1.80 -12.97
N PRO A 301 -13.77 -2.57 -12.62
CA PRO A 301 -13.93 -3.93 -13.09
C PRO A 301 -14.00 -4.07 -14.63
N ARG A 302 -14.38 -3.00 -15.35
CA ARG A 302 -14.50 -2.99 -16.82
C ARG A 302 -13.30 -2.37 -17.53
N ALA A 303 -12.63 -1.40 -16.90
CA ALA A 303 -11.55 -0.61 -17.50
C ALA A 303 -10.16 -0.91 -16.92
N GLY A 304 -10.07 -1.74 -15.87
CA GLY A 304 -8.81 -2.04 -15.18
C GLY A 304 -8.42 -0.96 -14.19
N LEU A 305 -7.11 -0.74 -14.01
CA LEU A 305 -6.55 0.26 -13.13
C LEU A 305 -6.60 1.64 -13.80
N SER A 306 -7.33 2.59 -13.21
CA SER A 306 -7.42 3.96 -13.73
C SER A 306 -6.27 4.80 -13.15
N SER A 307 -5.11 4.83 -13.81
CA SER A 307 -3.91 5.54 -13.37
C SER A 307 -3.51 6.75 -14.23
N GLY A 308 -4.25 7.03 -15.31
CA GLY A 308 -3.84 8.02 -16.32
C GLY A 308 -3.60 9.44 -15.78
N GLN A 309 -4.40 9.91 -14.81
CA GLN A 309 -4.18 11.22 -14.17
C GLN A 309 -2.91 11.21 -13.31
N ARG A 310 -2.69 10.14 -12.54
CA ARG A 310 -1.49 9.96 -11.74
C ARG A 310 -0.25 9.93 -12.64
N ASP A 311 -0.27 9.16 -13.72
CA ASP A 311 0.85 8.98 -14.63
C ASP A 311 1.22 10.32 -15.30
N ALA A 312 0.22 11.08 -15.75
CA ALA A 312 0.42 12.42 -16.30
C ALA A 312 0.99 13.39 -15.24
N GLY A 313 0.50 13.33 -14.01
CA GLY A 313 1.00 14.11 -12.89
C GLY A 313 2.45 13.75 -12.53
N ALA A 314 2.81 12.47 -12.51
CA ALA A 314 4.16 11.99 -12.28
C ALA A 314 5.13 12.48 -13.36
N GLU A 315 4.72 12.47 -14.62
CA GLU A 315 5.52 13.01 -15.72
C GLU A 315 5.72 14.52 -15.59
N ALA A 316 4.67 15.29 -15.28
CA ALA A 316 4.75 16.73 -15.07
C ALA A 316 5.68 17.09 -13.90
N LEU A 317 5.54 16.35 -12.78
CA LEU A 317 6.40 16.50 -11.60
C LEU A 317 7.86 16.17 -11.94
N GLY A 318 8.10 15.10 -12.70
CA GLY A 318 9.41 14.71 -13.19
C GLY A 318 10.07 15.79 -14.06
N ARG A 319 9.29 16.46 -14.92
CA ARG A 319 9.76 17.62 -15.72
C ARG A 319 10.10 18.81 -14.82
N ALA A 320 9.27 19.11 -13.82
CA ALA A 320 9.51 20.21 -12.89
C ALA A 320 10.78 20.00 -12.07
N VAL A 321 10.98 18.79 -11.53
CA VAL A 321 12.21 18.40 -10.81
C VAL A 321 13.44 18.41 -11.70
N ALA A 322 13.32 18.00 -12.96
CA ALA A 322 14.42 18.04 -13.93
C ALA A 322 14.84 19.48 -14.27
N ALA A 323 13.91 20.43 -14.28
CA ALA A 323 14.15 21.84 -14.53
C ALA A 323 14.63 22.62 -13.28
N GLU A 324 14.57 22.00 -12.08
CA GLU A 324 14.95 22.65 -10.81
C GLU A 324 16.46 22.93 -10.78
N LYS A 325 16.77 24.19 -10.53
CA LYS A 325 18.17 24.70 -10.51
C LYS A 325 18.82 24.56 -9.14
N THR A 326 18.00 24.49 -8.07
CA THR A 326 18.50 24.26 -6.72
C THR A 326 19.09 22.86 -6.66
N GLU A 327 20.32 22.76 -6.19
CA GLU A 327 21.05 21.49 -6.13
C GLU A 327 20.35 20.50 -5.18
N ARG A 328 19.89 20.99 -4.03
CA ARG A 328 19.25 20.22 -2.98
C ARG A 328 17.74 20.28 -3.10
N VAL A 329 17.14 19.13 -3.26
CA VAL A 329 15.70 18.99 -3.50
C VAL A 329 15.13 17.91 -2.60
N VAL A 330 13.98 18.19 -1.98
CA VAL A 330 13.13 17.20 -1.31
C VAL A 330 11.76 17.25 -1.95
N LEU A 331 11.25 16.11 -2.36
CA LEU A 331 9.87 15.90 -2.81
C LEU A 331 9.12 15.13 -1.74
N LEU A 332 8.02 15.65 -1.29
CA LEU A 332 7.13 15.14 -0.27
C LEU A 332 5.73 14.97 -0.87
N GLY A 333 5.04 13.91 -0.54
CA GLY A 333 3.63 13.82 -0.92
C GLY A 333 3.05 12.43 -1.08
N ASP A 334 1.73 12.43 -1.22
CA ASP A 334 0.97 11.28 -1.69
C ASP A 334 1.06 11.21 -3.21
N LEU A 335 1.93 10.33 -3.68
CA LEU A 335 2.12 10.13 -5.12
C LEU A 335 1.15 9.09 -5.72
N ASN A 336 0.29 8.48 -4.88
CA ASN A 336 -0.67 7.44 -5.29
C ASN A 336 -0.02 6.28 -6.07
N GLY A 337 1.21 5.93 -5.71
CA GLY A 337 1.95 4.82 -6.29
C GLY A 337 3.30 4.57 -5.61
N THR A 338 3.87 3.40 -5.88
CA THR A 338 5.13 2.96 -5.31
C THR A 338 6.31 3.40 -6.17
N PRO A 339 7.53 3.55 -5.64
CA PRO A 339 8.71 3.88 -6.44
C PRO A 339 9.04 2.86 -7.54
N ASP A 340 8.58 1.62 -7.36
CA ASP A 340 8.74 0.54 -8.35
C ASP A 340 7.82 0.70 -9.57
N ASP A 341 6.78 1.55 -9.50
CA ASP A 341 5.89 1.80 -10.62
C ASP A 341 6.62 2.61 -11.71
N ARG A 342 6.55 2.12 -12.94
CA ARG A 342 7.18 2.73 -14.12
C ARG A 342 6.82 4.19 -14.35
N ALA A 343 5.67 4.65 -13.83
CA ALA A 343 5.27 6.05 -13.90
C ALA A 343 6.28 6.99 -13.20
N TYR A 344 7.04 6.48 -12.24
CA TYR A 344 8.01 7.26 -11.46
C TYR A 344 9.44 7.15 -11.96
N THR A 345 9.71 6.42 -13.05
CA THR A 345 11.05 6.23 -13.60
C THR A 345 11.80 7.56 -13.81
N ALA A 346 11.11 8.61 -14.28
CA ALA A 346 11.71 9.93 -14.48
C ALA A 346 12.10 10.62 -13.17
N LEU A 347 11.36 10.37 -12.08
CA LEU A 347 11.65 10.87 -10.74
C LEU A 347 12.77 10.07 -10.08
N THR A 348 12.65 8.74 -10.05
CA THR A 348 13.63 7.84 -9.40
C THR A 348 14.96 7.78 -10.09
N ALA A 349 15.02 8.13 -11.39
CA ALA A 349 16.30 8.34 -12.09
C ALA A 349 17.10 9.56 -11.61
N ARG A 350 16.48 10.48 -10.87
CA ARG A 350 17.07 11.76 -10.41
C ARG A 350 17.02 11.97 -8.92
N MET A 351 16.18 11.23 -8.22
CA MET A 351 15.94 11.36 -6.79
C MET A 351 15.93 9.99 -6.15
N GLU A 352 16.44 9.92 -4.93
CA GLU A 352 16.51 8.68 -4.16
C GLU A 352 15.29 8.59 -3.22
N PRO A 353 14.50 7.50 -3.24
CA PRO A 353 13.46 7.26 -2.25
C PRO A 353 14.06 7.03 -0.86
N ALA A 354 13.74 7.91 0.09
CA ALA A 354 14.35 7.89 1.42
C ALA A 354 14.14 6.56 2.17
N GLN A 355 12.95 5.94 2.04
CA GLN A 355 12.65 4.65 2.67
C GLN A 355 13.53 3.53 2.13
N GLU A 356 13.86 3.53 0.85
CA GLU A 356 14.71 2.51 0.24
C GLU A 356 16.17 2.66 0.64
N VAL A 357 16.61 3.90 0.78
CA VAL A 357 18.03 4.21 1.12
C VAL A 357 18.30 4.06 2.61
N ALA A 358 17.42 4.56 3.48
CA ALA A 358 17.66 4.72 4.90
C ALA A 358 16.48 4.30 5.81
N GLY A 359 15.56 3.50 5.31
CA GLY A 359 14.46 2.96 6.09
C GLY A 359 14.68 1.53 6.56
N ALA A 360 13.77 1.07 7.43
CA ALA A 360 13.60 -0.31 7.82
C ALA A 360 12.19 -0.78 7.41
N GLY A 361 12.09 -1.95 6.77
CA GLY A 361 10.82 -2.49 6.29
C GLY A 361 10.27 -1.79 5.05
N PHE A 362 9.08 -2.20 4.64
CA PHE A 362 8.43 -1.72 3.42
C PHE A 362 7.93 -0.28 3.52
N GLY A 363 7.68 0.23 4.74
CA GLY A 363 7.16 1.58 4.94
C GLY A 363 5.76 1.79 4.36
N PHE A 364 4.88 0.79 4.44
CA PHE A 364 3.51 0.90 3.94
C PHE A 364 2.73 1.98 4.69
N THR A 365 1.92 2.75 3.97
CA THR A 365 1.22 3.93 4.50
C THR A 365 -0.29 3.87 4.35
N TRP A 366 -0.80 3.10 3.39
CA TRP A 366 -2.23 3.06 3.08
C TRP A 366 -2.77 1.63 2.95
N PRO A 367 -4.03 1.37 3.37
CA PRO A 367 -4.84 2.23 4.24
C PRO A 367 -4.31 2.20 5.70
N ALA A 368 -4.44 3.30 6.45
CA ALA A 368 -3.83 3.44 7.79
C ALA A 368 -4.22 2.33 8.77
N ALA A 369 -5.45 1.80 8.67
CA ALA A 369 -5.93 0.72 9.53
C ALA A 369 -5.24 -0.64 9.28
N PHE A 370 -4.77 -0.89 8.05
CA PHE A 370 -4.04 -2.09 7.66
C PHE A 370 -3.16 -1.80 6.44
N PRO A 371 -1.98 -1.20 6.66
CA PRO A 371 -1.14 -0.70 5.57
C PRO A 371 -0.61 -1.82 4.68
N VAL A 372 -0.85 -1.72 3.37
CA VAL A 372 -0.46 -2.74 2.38
C VAL A 372 0.32 -2.17 1.19
N VAL A 373 0.34 -0.83 1.03
CA VAL A 373 1.08 -0.15 -0.03
C VAL A 373 1.74 1.12 0.51
N ARG A 374 2.89 1.49 -0.06
CA ARG A 374 3.60 2.74 0.23
C ARG A 374 3.34 3.72 -0.91
N ILE A 375 2.33 4.58 -0.76
CA ILE A 375 1.94 5.59 -1.75
C ILE A 375 2.37 7.00 -1.34
N ASP A 376 2.59 7.22 -0.04
CA ASP A 376 3.18 8.45 0.48
C ASP A 376 4.71 8.34 0.44
N GLN A 377 5.37 9.31 -0.17
CA GLN A 377 6.77 9.23 -0.53
C GLN A 377 7.57 10.45 -0.04
N ILE A 378 8.83 10.19 0.30
CA ILE A 378 9.87 11.20 0.46
C ILE A 378 11.00 10.83 -0.49
N LEU A 379 11.26 11.67 -1.50
CA LEU A 379 12.38 11.51 -2.41
C LEU A 379 13.35 12.68 -2.26
N VAL A 380 14.63 12.42 -2.39
CA VAL A 380 15.67 13.43 -2.18
C VAL A 380 16.67 13.47 -3.31
N ARG A 381 17.29 14.66 -3.52
CA ARG A 381 18.41 14.89 -4.41
C ARG A 381 19.36 15.92 -3.79
N GLY A 382 20.65 15.70 -3.88
CA GLY A 382 21.67 16.63 -3.35
C GLY A 382 21.74 16.69 -1.83
N VAL A 383 20.93 15.91 -1.13
CA VAL A 383 20.99 15.58 0.31
C VAL A 383 20.90 14.07 0.45
N LYS A 384 21.38 13.51 1.56
CA LYS A 384 21.38 12.05 1.79
C LYS A 384 20.40 11.67 2.89
N PRO A 385 19.52 10.68 2.68
CA PRO A 385 18.70 10.16 3.75
C PRO A 385 19.57 9.49 4.83
N ALA A 386 19.31 9.82 6.10
CA ALA A 386 19.91 9.19 7.27
C ALA A 386 18.99 8.18 7.92
N SER A 387 17.70 8.50 7.96
CA SER A 387 16.65 7.60 8.42
C SER A 387 15.33 7.94 7.74
N ALA A 388 14.50 6.92 7.51
CA ALA A 388 13.13 7.08 7.03
C ALA A 388 12.22 6.07 7.71
N TRP A 389 11.03 6.52 8.10
CA TRP A 389 10.06 5.68 8.84
C TRP A 389 8.64 6.21 8.67
N VAL A 390 7.69 5.39 9.07
CA VAL A 390 6.27 5.74 9.14
C VAL A 390 5.95 6.19 10.57
N LEU A 391 5.20 7.29 10.71
CA LEU A 391 4.74 7.80 12.00
C LEU A 391 3.42 7.13 12.43
N PRO A 392 3.04 7.25 13.70
CA PRO A 392 1.76 6.74 14.19
C PRO A 392 0.56 7.30 13.43
N ALA A 393 -0.51 6.51 13.37
CA ALA A 393 -1.77 6.90 12.75
C ALA A 393 -2.36 8.15 13.40
N THR A 394 -3.02 8.96 12.60
CA THR A 394 -3.80 10.14 12.97
C THR A 394 -5.28 9.90 12.68
N GLY A 395 -6.07 10.95 12.42
CA GLY A 395 -7.45 10.83 11.94
C GLY A 395 -7.58 10.51 10.44
N SER A 396 -6.47 10.45 9.68
CA SER A 396 -6.45 10.17 8.25
C SER A 396 -6.48 8.66 7.95
N ASP A 397 -6.90 8.31 6.75
CA ASP A 397 -6.76 6.96 6.20
C ASP A 397 -5.36 6.68 5.62
N HIS A 398 -4.46 7.66 5.69
CA HIS A 398 -3.02 7.52 5.43
C HIS A 398 -2.20 7.57 6.72
N LEU A 399 -1.02 6.95 6.71
CA LEU A 399 -0.01 7.13 7.75
C LEU A 399 1.01 8.19 7.32
N PRO A 400 1.42 9.10 8.21
CA PRO A 400 2.45 10.08 7.89
C PRO A 400 3.80 9.41 7.68
N VAL A 401 4.62 9.96 6.77
CA VAL A 401 5.99 9.51 6.52
C VAL A 401 7.00 10.57 6.94
N ALA A 402 8.11 10.12 7.50
CA ALA A 402 9.18 10.97 8.00
C ALA A 402 10.53 10.55 7.44
N ALA A 403 11.42 11.50 7.24
CA ALA A 403 12.82 11.24 6.97
C ALA A 403 13.72 12.28 7.65
N ARG A 404 14.90 11.84 8.11
CA ARG A 404 16.03 12.72 8.41
C ARG A 404 17.01 12.70 7.26
N VAL A 405 17.52 13.87 6.92
CA VAL A 405 18.48 14.04 5.84
C VAL A 405 19.75 14.74 6.33
N HIS A 406 20.87 14.42 5.70
CA HIS A 406 22.15 15.11 5.84
C HIS A 406 22.43 15.97 4.63
N TRP A 407 23.22 17.04 4.86
CA TRP A 407 23.75 17.93 3.81
C TRP A 407 24.98 17.38 3.13
#